data_78e18fb05a6df22a0fbb5a0e8d7843f9
#
_entry.id   78e18fb05a6df22a0fbb5a0e8d7843f9
#
_cell.length_a   1.000
_cell.length_b   1.000
_cell.length_c   1.000
_cell.angle_alpha   90.00
_cell.angle_beta   90.00
_cell.angle_gamma   90.00
#
_symmetry.space_group_name_H-M   'P 1'
#
loop_
_entity.id
_entity.type
_entity.pdbx_description
1 polymer ?
#
loop_
_entity_poly.entity_id
_entity_poly.type
_entity_poly.pdbx_seq_one_letter_code
_entity_poly.pdbx_strand_id
1 'polypeptide(L)'
;MPTLFNLNTLKGRIAEQLIQDLFINCGYNVFNYGLERIHPSLSKSITTNNKTTSKALRFMPDYVVQSRENGDLFYLEVKFRANGEFYFDEKYADYPYKNAWFVIVSPEKIQCMHYKRLKAGYTVSKDTNYPLTAVRSFHIKKELLEEYTSYAQSIFQAYQKK
;
A
#
# COMPACT_ATOMS: atom_id res chain seq x y z
N MET A 1 24.62 -5.92 -12.84
CA MET A 1 24.10 -4.72 -12.12
C MET A 1 22.58 -4.79 -12.09
N PRO A 2 21.93 -4.64 -10.95
CA PRO A 2 20.49 -4.51 -10.92
C PRO A 2 20.07 -3.23 -11.64
N THR A 3 19.08 -3.34 -12.52
CA THR A 3 18.51 -2.17 -13.18
C THR A 3 17.72 -1.33 -12.17
N LEU A 4 17.59 -0.01 -12.40
CA LEU A 4 16.79 0.88 -11.56
C LEU A 4 15.32 0.38 -11.42
N PHE A 5 14.79 -0.20 -12.48
CA PHE A 5 13.46 -0.81 -12.48
C PHE A 5 13.36 -1.97 -11.48
N ASN A 6 14.34 -2.87 -11.47
CA ASN A 6 14.36 -4.01 -10.54
C ASN A 6 14.48 -3.56 -9.09
N LEU A 7 15.25 -2.53 -8.82
CA LEU A 7 15.42 -1.96 -7.48
C LEU A 7 14.11 -1.34 -6.97
N ASN A 8 13.40 -0.58 -7.80
CA ASN A 8 12.11 0.01 -7.42
C ASN A 8 11.04 -1.05 -7.18
N THR A 9 11.00 -2.10 -7.99
CA THR A 9 10.11 -3.24 -7.79
C THR A 9 10.41 -3.95 -6.46
N LEU A 10 11.68 -4.14 -6.13
CA LEU A 10 12.09 -4.74 -4.86
C LEU A 10 11.69 -3.89 -3.66
N LYS A 11 11.89 -2.56 -3.72
CA LYS A 11 11.43 -1.63 -2.67
C LYS A 11 9.93 -1.70 -2.45
N GLY A 12 9.15 -1.78 -3.53
CA GLY A 12 7.70 -1.98 -3.45
C GLY A 12 7.33 -3.25 -2.69
N ARG A 13 7.95 -4.38 -3.02
CA ARG A 13 7.71 -5.67 -2.34
C ARG A 13 8.11 -5.64 -0.86
N ILE A 14 9.19 -4.96 -0.52
CA ILE A 14 9.60 -4.78 0.88
C ILE A 14 8.57 -3.94 1.62
N ALA A 15 8.08 -2.86 1.03
CA ALA A 15 7.04 -2.03 1.62
C ALA A 15 5.75 -2.83 1.87
N GLU A 16 5.32 -3.63 0.90
CA GLU A 16 4.17 -4.52 1.04
C GLU A 16 4.36 -5.52 2.18
N GLN A 17 5.54 -6.14 2.30
CA GLN A 17 5.84 -7.10 3.36
C GLN A 17 5.83 -6.44 4.74
N LEU A 18 6.39 -5.23 4.88
CA LEU A 18 6.36 -4.46 6.13
C LEU A 18 4.93 -4.19 6.59
N ILE A 19 4.04 -3.79 5.68
CA ILE A 19 2.65 -3.52 5.99
C ILE A 19 1.88 -4.80 6.33
N GLN A 20 2.13 -5.89 5.61
CA GLN A 20 1.55 -7.19 5.93
C GLN A 20 1.89 -7.60 7.37
N ASP A 21 3.16 -7.56 7.74
CA ASP A 21 3.63 -7.95 9.06
C ASP A 21 3.09 -7.04 10.16
N LEU A 22 3.02 -5.73 9.91
CA LEU A 22 2.43 -4.77 10.83
C LEU A 22 0.97 -5.13 11.15
N PHE A 23 0.15 -5.37 10.13
CA PHE A 23 -1.25 -5.73 10.33
C PHE A 23 -1.41 -7.08 11.05
N ILE A 24 -0.63 -8.09 10.70
CA ILE A 24 -0.63 -9.39 11.38
C ILE A 24 -0.35 -9.20 12.89
N ASN A 25 0.67 -8.42 13.24
CA ASN A 25 1.05 -8.17 14.63
C ASN A 25 0.05 -7.26 15.37
N CYS A 26 -0.76 -6.49 14.63
CA CYS A 26 -1.88 -5.72 15.18
C CYS A 26 -3.19 -6.51 15.31
N GLY A 27 -3.18 -7.82 15.04
CA GLY A 27 -4.36 -8.67 15.24
C GLY A 27 -5.26 -8.82 14.02
N TYR A 28 -4.70 -8.69 12.81
CA TYR A 28 -5.41 -8.92 11.56
C TYR A 28 -5.03 -10.26 10.91
N ASN A 29 -6.00 -10.86 10.23
CA ASN A 29 -5.73 -11.81 9.17
C ASN A 29 -5.44 -11.02 7.89
N VAL A 30 -4.38 -11.36 7.17
CA VAL A 30 -3.99 -10.66 5.95
C VAL A 30 -4.02 -11.65 4.79
N PHE A 31 -4.83 -11.32 3.79
CA PHE A 31 -4.99 -12.13 2.60
C PHE A 31 -4.35 -11.43 1.41
N ASN A 32 -3.48 -12.13 0.68
CA ASN A 32 -2.98 -11.66 -0.61
C ASN A 32 -4.15 -11.59 -1.59
N TYR A 33 -4.38 -10.43 -2.16
CA TYR A 33 -5.48 -10.19 -3.07
C TYR A 33 -5.02 -9.75 -4.45
N GLY A 34 -3.89 -9.05 -4.54
CA GLY A 34 -3.30 -8.58 -5.78
C GLY A 34 -2.99 -9.72 -6.76
N LEU A 35 -3.38 -9.53 -8.01
CA LEU A 35 -3.28 -10.55 -9.06
C LEU A 35 -1.83 -11.00 -9.33
N GLU A 36 -0.87 -10.08 -9.24
CA GLU A 36 0.55 -10.36 -9.48
C GLU A 36 1.13 -11.41 -8.54
N ARG A 37 0.57 -11.51 -7.33
CA ARG A 37 0.98 -12.51 -6.35
C ARG A 37 0.29 -13.86 -6.52
N ILE A 38 -0.96 -13.84 -7.02
CA ILE A 38 -1.79 -15.04 -7.20
C ILE A 38 -1.46 -15.70 -8.53
N HIS A 39 -1.36 -14.91 -9.60
CA HIS A 39 -1.11 -15.39 -10.96
C HIS A 39 -0.21 -14.42 -11.75
N PRO A 40 1.12 -14.49 -11.60
CA PRO A 40 2.05 -13.58 -12.28
C PRO A 40 1.92 -13.57 -13.81
N SER A 41 1.53 -14.70 -14.41
CA SER A 41 1.33 -14.81 -15.88
C SER A 41 0.07 -14.13 -16.38
N LEU A 42 -0.95 -14.03 -15.52
CA LEU A 42 -2.22 -13.36 -15.87
C LEU A 42 -2.07 -11.84 -15.90
N SER A 43 -1.20 -11.27 -15.07
CA SER A 43 -0.99 -9.82 -15.03
C SER A 43 -0.49 -9.26 -16.37
N LYS A 44 0.34 -10.03 -17.09
CA LYS A 44 0.85 -9.64 -18.41
C LYS A 44 -0.22 -9.63 -19.50
N SER A 45 -1.18 -10.56 -19.46
CA SER A 45 -2.25 -10.67 -20.48
C SER A 45 -3.38 -9.66 -20.25
N ILE A 46 -3.57 -9.16 -19.03
CA ILE A 46 -4.66 -8.25 -18.65
C ILE A 46 -4.33 -6.78 -18.98
N THR A 47 -3.05 -6.42 -19.05
CA THR A 47 -2.61 -5.03 -19.28
C THR A 47 -3.06 -4.46 -20.63
N THR A 48 -3.38 -5.30 -21.60
CA THR A 48 -3.80 -4.90 -22.96
C THR A 48 -5.30 -4.86 -23.19
N ASN A 49 -6.10 -5.33 -22.22
CA ASN A 49 -7.56 -5.46 -22.36
C ASN A 49 -8.31 -4.42 -21.52
N ASN A 50 -9.11 -3.56 -22.17
CA ASN A 50 -9.86 -2.48 -21.51
C ASN A 50 -11.26 -2.87 -21.03
N LYS A 51 -11.65 -4.15 -21.04
CA LYS A 51 -12.94 -4.61 -20.50
C LYS A 51 -13.03 -4.36 -18.99
N THR A 52 -14.25 -4.17 -18.48
CA THR A 52 -14.53 -3.89 -17.06
C THR A 52 -13.90 -4.93 -16.12
N THR A 53 -14.00 -6.22 -16.48
CA THR A 53 -13.39 -7.32 -15.70
C THR A 53 -11.87 -7.20 -15.66
N SER A 54 -11.24 -6.88 -16.78
CA SER A 54 -9.79 -6.69 -16.85
C SER A 54 -9.33 -5.49 -16.02
N LYS A 55 -10.11 -4.40 -16.01
CA LYS A 55 -9.84 -3.25 -15.14
C LYS A 55 -9.92 -3.63 -13.65
N ALA A 56 -10.97 -4.34 -13.25
CA ALA A 56 -11.14 -4.78 -11.87
C ALA A 56 -9.97 -5.67 -11.41
N LEU A 57 -9.56 -6.62 -12.25
CA LEU A 57 -8.42 -7.50 -11.96
C LEU A 57 -7.09 -6.73 -11.90
N ARG A 58 -6.84 -5.81 -12.83
CA ARG A 58 -5.61 -5.01 -12.89
C ARG A 58 -5.45 -4.09 -11.68
N PHE A 59 -6.55 -3.59 -11.13
CA PHE A 59 -6.57 -2.66 -9.99
C PHE A 59 -6.87 -3.34 -8.67
N MET A 60 -6.83 -4.69 -8.60
CA MET A 60 -6.99 -5.38 -7.32
C MET A 60 -6.00 -4.84 -6.30
N PRO A 61 -6.47 -4.45 -5.10
CA PRO A 61 -5.59 -4.06 -4.01
C PRO A 61 -4.62 -5.18 -3.63
N ASP A 62 -3.48 -4.82 -3.05
CA ASP A 62 -2.47 -5.80 -2.65
C ASP A 62 -3.02 -6.79 -1.62
N TYR A 63 -3.83 -6.30 -0.68
CA TYR A 63 -4.35 -7.09 0.43
C TYR A 63 -5.83 -6.84 0.71
N VAL A 64 -6.48 -7.89 1.22
CA VAL A 64 -7.65 -7.79 2.08
C VAL A 64 -7.20 -8.08 3.50
N VAL A 65 -7.50 -7.21 4.45
CA VAL A 65 -7.22 -7.43 5.86
C VAL A 65 -8.51 -7.55 6.65
N GLN A 66 -8.56 -8.49 7.59
CA GLN A 66 -9.70 -8.75 8.45
C GLN A 66 -9.31 -8.63 9.91
N SER A 67 -9.97 -7.76 10.64
CA SER A 67 -9.80 -7.68 12.08
C SER A 67 -10.23 -8.99 12.75
N ARG A 68 -9.34 -9.58 13.56
CA ARG A 68 -9.67 -10.76 14.36
C ARG A 68 -10.58 -10.44 15.54
N GLU A 69 -10.66 -9.17 15.93
CA GLU A 69 -11.46 -8.73 17.06
C GLU A 69 -12.95 -8.60 16.69
N ASN A 70 -13.26 -7.93 15.57
CA ASN A 70 -14.64 -7.60 15.19
C ASN A 70 -15.05 -8.09 13.79
N GLY A 71 -14.11 -8.68 13.04
CA GLY A 71 -14.36 -9.20 11.69
C GLY A 71 -14.39 -8.16 10.59
N ASP A 72 -14.14 -6.87 10.85
CA ASP A 72 -14.13 -5.81 9.85
C ASP A 72 -13.10 -6.09 8.76
N LEU A 73 -13.50 -5.86 7.51
CA LEU A 73 -12.70 -6.09 6.31
C LEU A 73 -12.31 -4.77 5.65
N PHE A 74 -11.04 -4.68 5.23
CA PHE A 74 -10.51 -3.52 4.51
C PHE A 74 -9.68 -3.94 3.31
N TYR A 75 -9.78 -3.17 2.20
CA TYR A 75 -8.83 -3.25 1.10
C TYR A 75 -7.63 -2.35 1.39
N LEU A 76 -6.43 -2.90 1.21
CA LEU A 76 -5.18 -2.14 1.30
C LEU A 76 -4.43 -2.17 -0.02
N GLU A 77 -4.04 -1.00 -0.50
CA GLU A 77 -3.12 -0.79 -1.60
C GLU A 77 -1.85 -0.16 -1.05
N VAL A 78 -0.71 -0.81 -1.18
CA VAL A 78 0.57 -0.34 -0.64
C VAL A 78 1.40 0.31 -1.74
N LYS A 79 1.92 1.50 -1.48
CA LYS A 79 2.79 2.22 -2.41
C LYS A 79 4.08 2.63 -1.72
N PHE A 80 5.21 2.25 -2.29
CA PHE A 80 6.49 2.83 -1.92
C PHE A 80 6.70 4.15 -2.68
N ARG A 81 7.09 5.19 -1.96
CA ARG A 81 7.46 6.48 -2.54
C ARG A 81 8.72 7.03 -1.87
N ALA A 82 9.80 7.12 -2.63
CA ALA A 82 11.10 7.58 -2.13
C ALA A 82 11.05 9.02 -1.58
N ASN A 83 10.24 9.88 -2.21
CA ASN A 83 10.00 11.26 -1.77
C ASN A 83 8.82 11.42 -0.80
N GLY A 84 8.12 10.33 -0.49
CA GLY A 84 6.92 10.36 0.37
C GLY A 84 5.68 10.96 -0.27
N GLU A 85 5.70 11.31 -1.55
CA GLU A 85 4.59 11.97 -2.23
C GLU A 85 3.64 11.01 -2.90
N PHE A 86 2.35 11.17 -2.65
CA PHE A 86 1.29 10.45 -3.34
C PHE A 86 0.07 11.35 -3.54
N TYR A 87 -0.44 11.36 -4.75
CA TYR A 87 -1.59 12.15 -5.15
C TYR A 87 -2.48 11.34 -6.10
N PHE A 88 -3.72 11.80 -6.27
CA PHE A 88 -4.65 11.20 -7.22
C PHE A 88 -4.10 11.31 -8.64
N ASP A 89 -4.15 10.19 -9.36
CA ASP A 89 -3.76 10.06 -10.75
C ASP A 89 -5.00 9.66 -11.58
N GLU A 90 -5.14 10.20 -12.78
CA GLU A 90 -6.25 9.91 -13.70
C GLU A 90 -6.46 8.41 -13.95
N LYS A 91 -5.42 7.60 -13.87
CA LYS A 91 -5.54 6.13 -13.97
C LYS A 91 -6.46 5.53 -12.92
N TYR A 92 -6.65 6.21 -11.78
CA TYR A 92 -7.56 5.80 -10.70
C TYR A 92 -8.96 6.41 -10.80
N ALA A 93 -9.28 7.18 -11.87
CA ALA A 93 -10.59 7.83 -12.01
C ALA A 93 -11.74 6.84 -11.91
N ASP A 94 -11.61 5.68 -12.56
CA ASP A 94 -12.58 4.58 -12.57
C ASP A 94 -12.16 3.42 -11.66
N TYR A 95 -11.40 3.70 -10.62
CA TYR A 95 -10.92 2.68 -9.69
C TYR A 95 -12.09 1.96 -9.03
N PRO A 96 -12.21 0.62 -9.16
CA PRO A 96 -13.40 -0.10 -8.72
C PRO A 96 -13.48 -0.28 -7.21
N TYR A 97 -12.35 -0.19 -6.50
CA TYR A 97 -12.25 -0.42 -5.07
C TYR A 97 -12.38 0.90 -4.28
N LYS A 98 -13.55 1.52 -4.35
CA LYS A 98 -13.81 2.86 -3.79
C LYS A 98 -13.67 2.96 -2.27
N ASN A 99 -13.60 1.83 -1.58
CA ASN A 99 -13.38 1.75 -0.14
C ASN A 99 -11.94 1.33 0.23
N ALA A 100 -11.02 1.33 -0.73
CA ALA A 100 -9.63 0.99 -0.46
C ALA A 100 -8.91 2.08 0.32
N TRP A 101 -8.00 1.65 1.17
CA TRP A 101 -7.01 2.48 1.83
C TRP A 101 -5.68 2.35 1.11
N PHE A 102 -5.08 3.48 0.79
CA PHE A 102 -3.74 3.55 0.23
C PHE A 102 -2.75 3.77 1.37
N VAL A 103 -1.81 2.84 1.53
CA VAL A 103 -0.75 2.93 2.52
C VAL A 103 0.53 3.34 1.81
N ILE A 104 1.06 4.50 2.17
CA ILE A 104 2.23 5.09 1.55
C ILE A 104 3.42 4.89 2.47
N VAL A 105 4.37 4.07 2.01
CA VAL A 105 5.62 3.80 2.72
C VAL A 105 6.73 4.62 2.08
N SER A 106 7.44 5.37 2.87
CA SER A 106 8.61 6.16 2.47
C SER A 106 9.78 5.86 3.40
N PRO A 107 11.01 6.34 3.07
CA PRO A 107 12.15 6.23 3.96
C PRO A 107 11.99 6.97 5.30
N GLU A 108 10.97 7.80 5.45
CA GLU A 108 10.76 8.61 6.65
C GLU A 108 9.49 8.26 7.41
N LYS A 109 8.41 7.91 6.70
CA LYS A 109 7.07 7.78 7.27
C LYS A 109 6.29 6.63 6.65
N ILE A 110 5.34 6.11 7.43
CA ILE A 110 4.24 5.27 6.95
C ILE A 110 2.95 6.05 7.17
N GLN A 111 2.25 6.39 6.08
CA GLN A 111 1.01 7.14 6.11
C GLN A 111 -0.08 6.40 5.34
N CYS A 112 -1.34 6.73 5.58
CA CYS A 112 -2.44 6.16 4.80
C CYS A 112 -3.49 7.21 4.44
N MET A 113 -4.19 6.97 3.33
CA MET A 113 -5.29 7.80 2.90
C MET A 113 -6.37 6.96 2.21
N HIS A 114 -7.61 7.24 2.54
CA HIS A 114 -8.75 6.60 1.90
C HIS A 114 -8.90 7.10 0.46
N TYR A 115 -9.25 6.19 -0.46
CA TYR A 115 -9.45 6.49 -1.88
C TYR A 115 -10.34 7.72 -2.13
N LYS A 116 -11.45 7.86 -1.40
CA LYS A 116 -12.37 8.99 -1.56
C LYS A 116 -11.71 10.35 -1.28
N ARG A 117 -10.80 10.41 -0.33
CA ARG A 117 -10.04 11.64 -0.03
C ARG A 117 -9.02 11.94 -1.12
N LEU A 118 -8.30 10.92 -1.60
CA LEU A 118 -7.40 11.09 -2.75
C LEU A 118 -8.14 11.63 -3.97
N LYS A 119 -9.30 11.04 -4.28
CA LYS A 119 -10.16 11.51 -5.39
C LYS A 119 -10.67 12.93 -5.18
N ALA A 120 -10.86 13.36 -3.95
CA ALA A 120 -11.25 14.73 -3.60
C ALA A 120 -10.08 15.75 -3.64
N GLY A 121 -8.86 15.31 -4.00
CA GLY A 121 -7.69 16.17 -4.16
C GLY A 121 -6.76 16.25 -2.95
N TYR A 122 -7.01 15.48 -1.89
CA TYR A 122 -6.06 15.39 -0.78
C TYR A 122 -4.81 14.62 -1.22
N THR A 123 -3.66 15.07 -0.74
CA THR A 123 -2.36 14.48 -1.08
C THR A 123 -1.63 14.00 0.16
N VAL A 124 -0.71 13.07 -0.02
CA VAL A 124 0.24 12.64 1.01
C VAL A 124 1.62 13.18 0.63
N SER A 125 2.36 13.71 1.59
CA SER A 125 3.74 14.17 1.41
C SER A 125 4.52 13.99 2.71
N LYS A 126 5.82 14.32 2.68
CA LYS A 126 6.65 14.34 3.89
C LYS A 126 6.14 15.34 4.96
N ASP A 127 5.42 16.39 4.53
CA ASP A 127 4.90 17.44 5.42
C ASP A 127 3.51 17.11 5.96
N THR A 128 2.83 16.10 5.42
CA THR A 128 1.55 15.63 5.95
C THR A 128 1.74 14.65 7.11
N ASN A 129 0.69 14.49 7.92
CA ASN A 129 0.68 13.55 9.03
C ASN A 129 -0.64 12.77 9.06
N TYR A 130 -0.68 11.67 8.30
CA TYR A 130 -1.81 10.76 8.22
C TYR A 130 -1.41 9.34 8.68
N PRO A 131 -1.05 9.15 9.96
CA PRO A 131 -0.63 7.85 10.45
C PRO A 131 -1.80 6.86 10.46
N LEU A 132 -1.50 5.57 10.35
CA LEU A 132 -2.51 4.51 10.40
C LEU A 132 -3.28 4.51 11.73
N THR A 133 -2.67 4.98 12.80
CA THR A 133 -3.29 5.12 14.13
C THR A 133 -4.39 6.18 14.18
N ALA A 134 -4.44 7.13 13.23
CA ALA A 134 -5.50 8.12 13.12
C ALA A 134 -6.78 7.57 12.48
N VAL A 135 -6.72 6.40 11.86
CA VAL A 135 -7.88 5.72 11.29
C VAL A 135 -8.60 4.97 12.40
N ARG A 136 -9.73 5.50 12.86
CA ARG A 136 -10.47 4.93 14.02
C ARG A 136 -10.91 3.49 13.83
N SER A 137 -11.20 3.09 12.61
CA SER A 137 -11.58 1.71 12.27
C SER A 137 -10.39 0.75 12.22
N PHE A 138 -9.15 1.26 12.17
CA PHE A 138 -7.95 0.46 12.31
C PHE A 138 -7.53 0.42 13.78
N HIS A 139 -7.38 -0.76 14.32
CA HIS A 139 -6.86 -0.92 15.68
C HIS A 139 -5.34 -1.12 15.64
N ILE A 140 -4.63 -0.16 15.02
CA ILE A 140 -3.17 -0.20 14.90
C ILE A 140 -2.54 0.26 16.22
N LYS A 141 -1.65 -0.56 16.77
CA LYS A 141 -0.89 -0.24 17.97
C LYS A 141 0.20 0.76 17.64
N LYS A 142 0.24 1.87 18.39
CA LYS A 142 1.19 2.97 18.16
C LYS A 142 2.64 2.48 18.22
N GLU A 143 2.97 1.67 19.20
CA GLU A 143 4.33 1.14 19.41
C GLU A 143 4.78 0.28 18.22
N LEU A 144 3.89 -0.54 17.66
CA LEU A 144 4.19 -1.33 16.48
C LEU A 144 4.35 -0.44 15.23
N LEU A 145 3.51 0.57 15.06
CA LEU A 145 3.67 1.49 13.94
C LEU A 145 5.02 2.23 14.01
N GLU A 146 5.45 2.66 15.19
CA GLU A 146 6.75 3.29 15.42
C GLU A 146 7.91 2.33 15.11
N GLU A 147 7.80 1.08 15.54
CA GLU A 147 8.78 0.03 15.27
C GLU A 147 8.92 -0.24 13.76
N TYR A 148 7.80 -0.45 13.06
CA TYR A 148 7.81 -0.70 11.61
C TYR A 148 8.24 0.53 10.80
N THR A 149 7.97 1.74 11.29
CA THR A 149 8.51 2.97 10.72
C THR A 149 10.03 3.00 10.84
N SER A 150 10.58 2.57 11.98
CA SER A 150 12.03 2.45 12.16
C SER A 150 12.66 1.41 11.23
N TYR A 151 11.98 0.28 10.98
CA TYR A 151 12.44 -0.71 10.00
C TYR A 151 12.47 -0.11 8.59
N ALA A 152 11.41 0.59 8.19
CA ALA A 152 11.36 1.26 6.89
C ALA A 152 12.49 2.28 6.74
N GLN A 153 12.73 3.10 7.76
CA GLN A 153 13.84 4.06 7.79
C GLN A 153 15.19 3.36 7.59
N SER A 154 15.45 2.31 8.37
CA SER A 154 16.73 1.58 8.30
C SER A 154 16.95 0.93 6.94
N ILE A 155 15.94 0.29 6.39
CA ILE A 155 16.02 -0.42 5.11
C ILE A 155 16.16 0.56 3.95
N PHE A 156 15.27 1.55 3.86
CA PHE A 156 15.22 2.41 2.67
C PHE A 156 16.27 3.50 2.64
N GLN A 157 16.73 4.00 3.80
CA GLN A 157 17.85 4.95 3.86
C GLN A 157 19.19 4.30 3.46
N ALA A 158 19.39 3.02 3.72
CA ALA A 158 20.56 2.31 3.26
C ALA A 158 20.72 2.31 1.72
N TYR A 159 19.59 2.36 0.99
CA TYR A 159 19.57 2.40 -0.47
C TYR A 159 19.68 3.82 -1.07
N GLN A 160 19.62 4.86 -0.25
CA GLN A 160 19.76 6.26 -0.72
C GLN A 160 21.21 6.74 -0.72
N LYS A 161 22.10 6.04 -0.01
CA LYS A 161 23.53 6.44 0.18
C LYS A 161 24.47 5.96 -0.94
N LYS A 162 23.95 5.58 -2.11
CA LYS A 162 24.77 5.16 -3.26
C LYS A 162 24.61 6.09 -4.46
#